data_8e110189eca8199c5e749a9ff5188778
#
_entry.id   8e110189eca8199c5e749a9ff5188778
#
_cell.length_a   1.000
_cell.length_b   1.000
_cell.length_c   1.000
_cell.angle_alpha   90.00
_cell.angle_beta   90.00
_cell.angle_gamma   90.00
#
_symmetry.space_group_name_H-M   'P 1'
#
loop_
_entity.id
_entity.type
_entity.pdbx_description
1 polymer ?
#
loop_
_entity_poly.entity_id
_entity_poly.type
_entity_poly.pdbx_seq_one_letter_code
_entity_poly.pdbx_strand_id
1 'polypeptide(L)'
;MDGEYMPPTARGCLSETKPGVFGIHGTMPADKYSMATIFTKIAKGEIPSYKVAENEDFYAFLDIAPMAKGHTLVIPRHTEEDYIFNLDDATYAGLCAFAKKVAPAIKAALPCKRVGVAVLGMEVPHTHIHLVPLQSEADMDFRKAKLELSPTEFSEIASAIYEEYVKIQ
;
A
#
# COMPACT_ATOMS: atom_id res chain seq x y z
N MET A 1 38.82 -18.35 17.44
CA MET A 1 37.76 -18.77 18.42
C MET A 1 36.41 -18.64 17.71
N ASP A 2 36.03 -19.75 17.10
CA ASP A 2 34.89 -19.81 16.20
C ASP A 2 33.67 -20.20 17.03
N GLY A 3 32.74 -19.25 17.21
CA GLY A 3 31.49 -19.46 17.90
C GLY A 3 30.43 -19.95 16.93
N GLU A 4 30.22 -21.26 16.82
CA GLU A 4 29.11 -21.86 16.10
C GLU A 4 27.77 -21.53 16.77
N TYR A 5 26.88 -20.92 15.99
CA TYR A 5 25.49 -20.72 16.37
C TYR A 5 24.71 -22.03 16.20
N MET A 6 24.25 -22.60 17.31
CA MET A 6 23.31 -23.75 17.31
C MET A 6 21.87 -23.24 17.44
N PRO A 7 20.94 -23.62 16.53
CA PRO A 7 19.53 -23.33 16.72
C PRO A 7 18.89 -24.26 17.76
N PRO A 8 17.87 -23.81 18.49
CA PRO A 8 17.19 -24.64 19.50
C PRO A 8 16.37 -25.76 18.86
N THR A 9 16.59 -26.98 19.35
CA THR A 9 15.84 -28.17 18.96
C THR A 9 14.38 -28.10 19.39
N ALA A 10 13.47 -28.30 18.44
CA ALA A 10 12.04 -28.45 18.70
C ALA A 10 11.79 -29.71 19.55
N ARG A 11 11.32 -29.50 20.79
CA ARG A 11 10.73 -30.58 21.58
C ARG A 11 9.25 -30.70 21.26
N GLY A 12 8.88 -31.86 20.74
CA GLY A 12 7.51 -32.22 20.44
C GLY A 12 6.60 -32.19 21.69
N CYS A 13 5.44 -31.64 21.54
CA CYS A 13 4.32 -31.84 22.46
C CYS A 13 3.29 -32.72 21.72
N LEU A 14 3.28 -34.01 22.11
CA LEU A 14 2.19 -34.92 21.78
C LEU A 14 1.04 -34.60 22.75
N SER A 15 -0.09 -34.18 22.27
CA SER A 15 -1.33 -34.20 23.03
C SER A 15 -2.43 -34.90 22.27
N GLU A 16 -2.96 -35.87 22.96
CA GLU A 16 -3.95 -36.88 22.60
C GLU A 16 -5.22 -36.31 21.95
N THR A 17 -5.64 -36.97 20.90
CA THR A 17 -6.95 -36.81 20.26
C THR A 17 -8.04 -37.48 21.10
N LYS A 18 -9.08 -36.70 21.46
CA LYS A 18 -10.38 -37.25 21.84
C LYS A 18 -11.34 -37.18 20.66
N PRO A 19 -12.07 -38.26 20.36
CA PRO A 19 -13.05 -38.27 19.29
C PRO A 19 -14.42 -37.75 19.76
N GLY A 20 -15.09 -37.02 18.89
CA GLY A 20 -16.51 -36.78 18.90
C GLY A 20 -16.92 -35.37 19.27
N VAL A 21 -17.34 -34.64 18.21
CA VAL A 21 -18.62 -33.93 18.17
C VAL A 21 -18.86 -33.47 16.73
N PHE A 22 -19.95 -33.93 16.19
CA PHE A 22 -20.79 -33.53 15.06
C PHE A 22 -20.40 -32.32 14.23
N GLY A 23 -20.22 -32.56 12.94
CA GLY A 23 -20.16 -31.55 11.88
C GLY A 23 -21.50 -30.83 11.72
N ILE A 24 -21.42 -29.53 11.70
CA ILE A 24 -22.32 -28.68 10.94
C ILE A 24 -21.48 -28.04 9.85
N HIS A 25 -21.49 -28.66 8.67
CA HIS A 25 -21.11 -28.03 7.43
C HIS A 25 -22.13 -26.96 7.10
N GLY A 26 -21.95 -25.78 7.70
CA GLY A 26 -22.52 -24.57 7.21
C GLY A 26 -21.40 -23.83 6.52
N THR A 27 -21.30 -23.97 5.19
CA THR A 27 -20.57 -22.99 4.38
C THR A 27 -21.25 -21.65 4.59
N MET A 28 -20.65 -20.82 5.44
CA MET A 28 -21.05 -19.40 5.54
C MET A 28 -20.85 -18.80 4.15
N PRO A 29 -21.87 -18.16 3.55
CA PRO A 29 -21.67 -17.43 2.32
C PRO A 29 -20.69 -16.30 2.59
N ALA A 30 -19.64 -16.20 1.74
CA ALA A 30 -18.59 -15.18 1.79
C ALA A 30 -19.09 -13.75 1.48
N ASP A 31 -20.41 -13.50 1.49
CA ASP A 31 -21.05 -12.31 0.95
C ASP A 31 -21.59 -11.35 2.02
N LYS A 32 -21.09 -11.38 3.25
CA LYS A 32 -21.50 -10.40 4.25
C LYS A 32 -20.45 -9.33 4.46
N TYR A 33 -20.74 -8.16 3.81
CA TYR A 33 -20.11 -6.84 4.03
C TYR A 33 -18.74 -6.62 3.39
N SER A 34 -18.60 -6.82 2.09
CA SER A 34 -17.67 -6.02 1.30
C SER A 34 -18.20 -4.59 1.24
N MET A 35 -17.99 -3.81 2.28
CA MET A 35 -18.22 -2.36 2.20
C MET A 35 -17.03 -1.76 1.47
N ALA A 36 -17.23 -1.43 0.19
CA ALA A 36 -16.23 -0.77 -0.63
C ALA A 36 -15.57 0.38 0.15
N THR A 37 -14.27 0.28 0.36
CA THR A 37 -13.51 1.30 1.10
C THR A 37 -13.49 2.61 0.31
N ILE A 38 -13.08 3.69 0.96
CA ILE A 38 -12.87 4.95 0.25
C ILE A 38 -11.88 4.78 -0.90
N PHE A 39 -10.85 3.94 -0.75
CA PHE A 39 -9.86 3.68 -1.80
C PHE A 39 -10.43 2.87 -2.96
N THR A 40 -11.30 1.91 -2.69
CA THR A 40 -12.05 1.20 -3.74
C THR A 40 -12.88 2.17 -4.58
N LYS A 41 -13.57 3.10 -3.94
CA LYS A 41 -14.39 4.13 -4.62
C LYS A 41 -13.52 5.08 -5.45
N ILE A 42 -12.34 5.46 -4.94
CA ILE A 42 -11.35 6.25 -5.68
C ILE A 42 -10.86 5.49 -6.92
N ALA A 43 -10.48 4.22 -6.77
CA ALA A 43 -10.02 3.38 -7.88
C ALA A 43 -11.07 3.17 -8.98
N LYS A 44 -12.36 3.19 -8.60
CA LYS A 44 -13.51 3.13 -9.53
C LYS A 44 -13.89 4.49 -10.12
N GLY A 45 -13.29 5.59 -9.67
CA GLY A 45 -13.62 6.94 -10.11
C GLY A 45 -14.91 7.51 -9.51
N GLU A 46 -15.48 6.86 -8.49
CA GLU A 46 -16.68 7.33 -7.77
C GLU A 46 -16.38 8.52 -6.85
N ILE A 47 -15.13 8.61 -6.37
CA ILE A 47 -14.60 9.72 -5.57
C ILE A 47 -13.43 10.32 -6.31
N PRO A 48 -13.37 11.65 -6.48
CA PRO A 48 -12.26 12.31 -7.14
C PRO A 48 -10.96 12.16 -6.33
N SER A 49 -9.83 12.05 -7.04
CA SER A 49 -8.50 12.00 -6.46
C SER A 49 -7.48 12.66 -7.38
N TYR A 50 -6.33 13.03 -6.83
CA TYR A 50 -5.21 13.58 -7.60
C TYR A 50 -4.36 12.43 -8.15
N LYS A 51 -4.80 11.88 -9.29
CA LYS A 51 -4.16 10.74 -9.95
C LYS A 51 -2.75 11.07 -10.42
N VAL A 52 -1.80 10.17 -10.14
CA VAL A 52 -0.41 10.26 -10.62
C VAL A 52 -0.02 9.13 -11.58
N ALA A 53 -0.65 7.97 -11.50
CA ALA A 53 -0.40 6.84 -12.39
C ALA A 53 -1.54 5.82 -12.31
N GLU A 54 -1.73 5.04 -13.35
CA GLU A 54 -2.63 3.87 -13.32
C GLU A 54 -2.27 2.85 -14.40
N ASN A 55 -2.72 1.63 -14.18
CA ASN A 55 -2.86 0.59 -15.19
C ASN A 55 -4.15 -0.20 -14.92
N GLU A 56 -4.32 -1.36 -15.55
CA GLU A 56 -5.51 -2.19 -15.40
C GLU A 56 -5.72 -2.62 -13.94
N ASP A 57 -4.66 -3.01 -13.23
CA ASP A 57 -4.72 -3.65 -11.91
C ASP A 57 -4.46 -2.69 -10.75
N PHE A 58 -3.75 -1.57 -10.97
CA PHE A 58 -3.25 -0.70 -9.91
C PHE A 58 -3.52 0.77 -10.18
N TYR A 59 -3.66 1.53 -9.09
CA TYR A 59 -3.93 2.95 -9.12
C TYR A 59 -3.02 3.70 -8.15
N ALA A 60 -2.49 4.85 -8.56
CA ALA A 60 -1.65 5.71 -7.73
C ALA A 60 -2.18 7.14 -7.72
N PHE A 61 -2.28 7.73 -6.54
CA PHE A 61 -2.81 9.08 -6.33
C PHE A 61 -2.16 9.75 -5.12
N LEU A 62 -2.24 11.07 -5.05
CA LEU A 62 -1.69 11.81 -3.91
C LEU A 62 -2.50 11.59 -2.64
N ASP A 63 -1.81 11.40 -1.53
CA ASP A 63 -2.40 11.42 -0.19
C ASP A 63 -2.87 12.86 0.11
N ILE A 64 -4.13 13.02 0.54
CA ILE A 64 -4.73 14.32 0.88
C ILE A 64 -4.26 14.86 2.24
N ALA A 65 -3.64 14.01 3.06
CA ALA A 65 -2.97 14.36 4.31
C ALA A 65 -1.47 14.05 4.23
N PRO A 66 -0.72 14.71 3.31
CA PRO A 66 0.61 14.28 2.94
C PRO A 66 1.66 14.65 3.98
N MET A 67 2.65 13.77 4.17
CA MET A 67 3.83 14.05 5.00
C MET A 67 4.87 14.92 4.25
N ALA A 68 4.87 14.83 2.92
CA ALA A 68 5.73 15.61 2.04
C ALA A 68 4.98 15.91 0.75
N LYS A 69 5.34 16.98 0.02
CA LYS A 69 4.79 17.26 -1.31
C LYS A 69 5.09 16.08 -2.23
N GLY A 70 4.04 15.51 -2.84
CA GLY A 70 4.14 14.31 -3.68
C GLY A 70 4.06 12.97 -2.94
N HIS A 71 3.69 12.96 -1.65
CA HIS A 71 3.32 11.75 -0.94
C HIS A 71 2.20 11.04 -1.71
N THR A 72 2.51 9.87 -2.24
CA THR A 72 1.65 9.10 -3.15
C THR A 72 1.25 7.78 -2.50
N LEU A 73 0.00 7.40 -2.68
CA LEU A 73 -0.55 6.10 -2.30
C LEU A 73 -0.67 5.24 -3.56
N VAL A 74 -0.28 3.97 -3.45
CA VAL A 74 -0.40 2.98 -4.53
C VAL A 74 -1.27 1.85 -4.03
N ILE A 75 -2.36 1.57 -4.74
CA ILE A 75 -3.38 0.60 -4.34
C ILE A 75 -3.66 -0.42 -5.45
N PRO A 76 -4.05 -1.66 -5.10
CA PRO A 76 -4.70 -2.58 -6.03
C PRO A 76 -6.15 -2.12 -6.29
N ARG A 77 -6.66 -2.39 -7.52
CA ARG A 77 -8.02 -1.95 -7.95
C ARG A 77 -9.10 -3.00 -7.71
N HIS A 78 -8.71 -4.27 -7.60
CA HIS A 78 -9.61 -5.42 -7.68
C HIS A 78 -9.68 -6.25 -6.40
N THR A 79 -9.21 -5.71 -5.27
CA THR A 79 -9.30 -6.38 -3.97
C THR A 79 -9.80 -5.43 -2.89
N GLU A 80 -10.45 -5.97 -1.89
CA GLU A 80 -10.86 -5.29 -0.64
C GLU A 80 -9.94 -5.71 0.53
N GLU A 81 -8.85 -6.45 0.26
CA GLU A 81 -7.90 -6.89 1.28
C GLU A 81 -7.17 -5.69 1.90
N ASP A 82 -7.13 -5.64 3.22
CA ASP A 82 -6.51 -4.54 3.97
C ASP A 82 -5.06 -4.83 4.40
N TYR A 83 -4.70 -6.11 4.48
CA TYR A 83 -3.38 -6.53 4.92
C TYR A 83 -2.53 -7.03 3.75
N ILE A 84 -1.46 -6.32 3.43
CA ILE A 84 -0.65 -6.58 2.24
C ILE A 84 -0.13 -8.03 2.13
N PHE A 85 0.12 -8.70 3.26
CA PHE A 85 0.63 -10.07 3.28
C PHE A 85 -0.46 -11.15 3.11
N ASN A 86 -1.73 -10.75 3.04
CA ASN A 86 -2.83 -11.63 2.66
C ASN A 86 -3.12 -11.60 1.16
N LEU A 87 -2.51 -10.66 0.42
CA LEU A 87 -2.63 -10.64 -1.03
C LEU A 87 -2.04 -11.93 -1.62
N ASP A 88 -2.62 -12.41 -2.71
CA ASP A 88 -1.98 -13.45 -3.51
C ASP A 88 -0.64 -12.97 -4.08
N ASP A 89 0.26 -13.90 -4.36
CA ASP A 89 1.63 -13.61 -4.79
C ASP A 89 1.69 -12.74 -6.05
N ALA A 90 0.75 -12.93 -7.00
CA ALA A 90 0.73 -12.19 -8.25
C ALA A 90 0.31 -10.72 -8.01
N THR A 91 -0.73 -10.50 -7.22
CA THR A 91 -1.19 -9.15 -6.83
C THR A 91 -0.13 -8.44 -5.99
N TYR A 92 0.48 -9.13 -5.02
CA TYR A 92 1.57 -8.58 -4.20
C TYR A 92 2.77 -8.15 -5.06
N ALA A 93 3.25 -9.05 -5.93
CA ALA A 93 4.39 -8.76 -6.81
C ALA A 93 4.07 -7.64 -7.81
N GLY A 94 2.85 -7.65 -8.37
CA GLY A 94 2.36 -6.62 -9.29
C GLY A 94 2.27 -5.24 -8.64
N LEU A 95 1.73 -5.15 -7.41
CA LEU A 95 1.64 -3.92 -6.63
C LEU A 95 3.03 -3.32 -6.35
N CYS A 96 3.98 -4.16 -5.91
CA CYS A 96 5.36 -3.75 -5.68
C CYS A 96 6.05 -3.30 -6.97
N ALA A 97 5.84 -4.02 -8.08
CA ALA A 97 6.40 -3.68 -9.39
C ALA A 97 5.83 -2.35 -9.92
N PHE A 98 4.53 -2.10 -9.71
CA PHE A 98 3.90 -0.84 -10.09
C PHE A 98 4.42 0.33 -9.23
N ALA A 99 4.53 0.16 -7.91
CA ALA A 99 5.13 1.16 -7.02
C ALA A 99 6.58 1.49 -7.44
N LYS A 100 7.37 0.46 -7.84
CA LYS A 100 8.73 0.65 -8.38
C LYS A 100 8.75 1.49 -9.66
N LYS A 101 7.71 1.46 -10.50
CA LYS A 101 7.61 2.30 -11.70
C LYS A 101 7.19 3.74 -11.36
N VAL A 102 6.35 3.94 -10.35
CA VAL A 102 5.87 5.26 -9.93
C VAL A 102 6.97 6.06 -9.20
N ALA A 103 7.78 5.42 -8.37
CA ALA A 103 8.79 6.09 -7.55
C ALA A 103 9.81 6.93 -8.35
N PRO A 104 10.36 6.49 -9.50
CA PRO A 104 11.22 7.33 -10.34
C PRO A 104 10.54 8.58 -10.88
N ALA A 105 9.25 8.50 -11.22
CA ALA A 105 8.48 9.65 -11.69
C ALA A 105 8.33 10.70 -10.59
N ILE A 106 8.03 10.28 -9.36
CA ILE A 106 8.01 11.17 -8.19
C ILE A 106 9.36 11.87 -8.02
N LYS A 107 10.45 11.10 -8.11
CA LYS A 107 11.81 11.64 -7.94
C LYS A 107 12.21 12.60 -9.06
N ALA A 108 11.74 12.39 -10.29
CA ALA A 108 12.01 13.26 -11.42
C ALA A 108 11.21 14.57 -11.32
N ALA A 109 9.94 14.49 -10.88
CA ALA A 109 9.05 15.63 -10.78
C ALA A 109 9.36 16.55 -9.59
N LEU A 110 9.89 15.99 -8.50
CA LEU A 110 10.01 16.70 -7.23
C LEU A 110 11.44 16.61 -6.64
N PRO A 111 11.95 17.72 -6.06
CA PRO A 111 13.28 17.72 -5.45
C PRO A 111 13.30 16.86 -4.18
N CYS A 112 13.77 15.62 -4.28
CA CYS A 112 13.99 14.73 -3.14
C CYS A 112 15.27 13.91 -3.31
N LYS A 113 15.88 13.52 -2.20
CA LYS A 113 17.05 12.64 -2.21
C LYS A 113 16.66 11.21 -2.56
N ARG A 114 15.56 10.74 -2.00
CA ARG A 114 15.02 9.38 -2.18
C ARG A 114 13.50 9.39 -2.12
N VAL A 115 12.89 8.32 -2.61
CA VAL A 115 11.50 7.98 -2.32
C VAL A 115 11.51 6.82 -1.34
N GLY A 116 10.93 7.06 -0.17
CA GLY A 116 10.73 6.04 0.86
C GLY A 116 9.48 5.22 0.59
N VAL A 117 9.47 3.98 1.09
CA VAL A 117 8.35 3.05 0.97
C VAL A 117 7.90 2.61 2.35
N ALA A 118 6.60 2.65 2.62
CA ALA A 118 6.01 2.09 3.82
C ALA A 118 4.65 1.46 3.53
N VAL A 119 4.28 0.46 4.34
CA VAL A 119 2.94 -0.13 4.37
C VAL A 119 2.51 -0.19 5.83
N LEU A 120 1.39 0.42 6.17
CA LEU A 120 0.90 0.53 7.55
C LEU A 120 -0.51 -0.04 7.71
N GLY A 121 -1.47 0.39 6.87
CA GLY A 121 -2.84 -0.16 6.86
C GLY A 121 -3.67 0.16 8.11
N MET A 122 -3.32 1.19 8.91
CA MET A 122 -3.95 1.45 10.20
C MET A 122 -5.16 2.38 10.11
N GLU A 123 -5.21 3.27 9.13
CA GLU A 123 -6.27 4.30 9.02
C GLU A 123 -7.36 3.90 8.02
N VAL A 124 -6.97 3.36 6.88
CA VAL A 124 -7.91 2.92 5.82
C VAL A 124 -7.75 1.41 5.62
N PRO A 125 -8.82 0.62 5.81
CA PRO A 125 -8.78 -0.83 5.66
C PRO A 125 -8.79 -1.24 4.16
N HIS A 126 -7.72 -0.92 3.47
CA HIS A 126 -7.44 -1.27 2.08
C HIS A 126 -5.92 -1.28 1.89
N THR A 127 -5.39 -2.34 1.32
CA THR A 127 -3.94 -2.43 1.09
C THR A 127 -3.43 -1.25 0.28
N HIS A 128 -2.44 -0.55 0.82
CA HIS A 128 -1.80 0.56 0.13
C HIS A 128 -0.33 0.68 0.49
N ILE A 129 0.48 1.02 -0.50
CA ILE A 129 1.89 1.38 -0.36
C ILE A 129 2.01 2.89 -0.35
N HIS A 130 2.67 3.43 0.68
CA HIS A 130 3.08 4.83 0.72
C HIS A 130 4.41 5.00 -0.02
N LEU A 131 4.45 5.96 -0.95
CA LEU A 131 5.66 6.46 -1.60
C LEU A 131 5.88 7.90 -1.14
N VAL A 132 6.90 8.13 -0.33
CA VAL A 132 7.14 9.42 0.32
C VAL A 132 8.44 10.03 -0.17
N PRO A 133 8.42 11.24 -0.78
CA PRO A 133 9.63 11.98 -1.10
C PRO A 133 10.39 12.38 0.16
N LEU A 134 11.68 12.01 0.25
CA LEU A 134 12.51 12.18 1.44
C LEU A 134 13.69 13.10 1.19
N GLN A 135 13.97 14.00 2.13
CA GLN A 135 15.24 14.71 2.32
C GLN A 135 16.06 14.10 3.44
N SER A 136 15.39 13.51 4.44
CA SER A 136 15.97 12.84 5.59
C SER A 136 15.08 11.68 6.05
N GLU A 137 15.61 10.79 6.89
CA GLU A 137 14.83 9.69 7.50
C GLU A 137 13.68 10.22 8.36
N ALA A 138 13.82 11.40 8.95
CA ALA A 138 12.77 12.03 9.74
C ALA A 138 11.48 12.32 8.93
N ASP A 139 11.54 12.35 7.61
CA ASP A 139 10.37 12.58 6.76
C ASP A 139 9.43 11.35 6.69
N MET A 140 9.87 10.19 7.20
CA MET A 140 9.04 8.98 7.36
C MET A 140 8.34 8.89 8.73
N ASP A 141 8.36 9.93 9.54
CA ASP A 141 7.62 9.93 10.82
C ASP A 141 6.14 10.26 10.58
N PHE A 142 5.30 9.21 10.54
CA PHE A 142 3.86 9.31 10.33
C PHE A 142 3.10 10.06 11.45
N ARG A 143 3.74 10.30 12.60
CA ARG A 143 3.17 11.06 13.73
C ARG A 143 3.29 12.58 13.56
N LYS A 144 4.12 13.03 12.62
CA LYS A 144 4.27 14.47 12.34
C LYS A 144 2.97 15.07 11.80
N ALA A 145 2.82 16.38 12.01
CA ALA A 145 1.77 17.15 11.39
C ALA A 145 1.83 16.99 9.85
N LYS A 146 0.67 16.79 9.25
CA LYS A 146 0.52 16.68 7.81
C LYS A 146 0.61 18.06 7.18
N LEU A 147 1.05 18.11 5.92
CA LEU A 147 1.06 19.34 5.16
C LEU A 147 -0.36 19.72 4.73
N GLU A 148 -0.65 21.00 4.76
CA GLU A 148 -1.85 21.57 4.17
C GLU A 148 -1.49 22.13 2.80
N LEU A 149 -2.08 21.57 1.75
CA LEU A 149 -1.88 22.00 0.37
C LEU A 149 -3.21 22.46 -0.21
N SER A 150 -3.17 23.49 -1.05
CA SER A 150 -4.33 23.92 -1.80
C SER A 150 -4.69 22.91 -2.91
N PRO A 151 -5.95 22.90 -3.39
CA PRO A 151 -6.34 22.07 -4.53
C PRO A 151 -5.50 22.32 -5.79
N THR A 152 -5.05 23.54 -6.01
CA THR A 152 -4.17 23.92 -7.11
C THR A 152 -2.79 23.25 -6.96
N GLU A 153 -2.17 23.32 -5.77
CA GLU A 153 -0.91 22.67 -5.52
C GLU A 153 -0.99 21.14 -5.71
N PHE A 154 -2.06 20.52 -5.22
CA PHE A 154 -2.28 19.08 -5.46
C PHE A 154 -2.36 18.76 -6.95
N SER A 155 -3.10 19.54 -7.73
CA SER A 155 -3.25 19.32 -9.17
C SER A 155 -1.93 19.50 -9.92
N GLU A 156 -1.16 20.54 -9.58
CA GLU A 156 0.16 20.80 -10.18
C GLU A 156 1.15 19.67 -9.87
N ILE A 157 1.22 19.21 -8.62
CA ILE A 157 2.08 18.12 -8.19
C ILE A 157 1.69 16.81 -8.90
N ALA A 158 0.39 16.48 -8.94
CA ALA A 158 -0.09 15.28 -9.59
C ALA A 158 0.22 15.28 -11.09
N SER A 159 0.00 16.42 -11.77
CA SER A 159 0.31 16.58 -13.19
C SER A 159 1.79 16.40 -13.47
N ALA A 160 2.66 17.04 -12.66
CA ALA A 160 4.10 16.93 -12.84
C ALA A 160 4.59 15.47 -12.68
N ILE A 161 4.07 14.73 -11.69
CA ILE A 161 4.43 13.31 -11.51
C ILE A 161 3.87 12.47 -12.66
N TYR A 162 2.64 12.71 -13.09
CA TYR A 162 2.02 11.99 -14.20
C TYR A 162 2.82 12.17 -15.52
N GLU A 163 3.24 13.39 -15.82
CA GLU A 163 4.07 13.68 -17.01
C GLU A 163 5.39 12.91 -16.99
N GLU A 164 6.07 12.83 -15.85
CA GLU A 164 7.28 12.04 -15.70
C GLU A 164 6.99 10.53 -15.80
N TYR A 165 5.86 10.07 -15.23
CA TYR A 165 5.45 8.67 -15.32
C TYR A 165 5.23 8.23 -16.77
N VAL A 166 4.57 9.04 -17.59
CA VAL A 166 4.32 8.74 -19.02
C VAL A 166 5.62 8.64 -19.83
N LYS A 167 6.66 9.42 -19.48
CA LYS A 167 7.95 9.39 -20.18
C LYS A 167 8.74 8.09 -19.97
N ILE A 168 8.47 7.36 -18.89
CA ILE A 168 9.21 6.14 -18.51
C ILE A 168 8.44 4.84 -18.80
N GLN A 169 7.24 4.93 -19.45
CA GLN A 169 6.47 3.77 -19.92
C GLN A 169 7.02 3.30 -21.28
#